data_7edef7fed6337bf1e4d706b6b9839a43
#
_entry.id   7edef7fed6337bf1e4d706b6b9839a43
#
_cell.length_a   1.000
_cell.length_b   1.000
_cell.length_c   1.000
_cell.angle_alpha   90.00
_cell.angle_beta   90.00
_cell.angle_gamma   90.00
#
_symmetry.space_group_name_H-M   'P 1'
#
loop_
_entity.id
_entity.type
_entity.pdbx_description
1 polymer ?
#
loop_
_entity_poly.entity_id
_entity_poly.type
_entity_poly.pdbx_seq_one_letter_code
_entity_poly.pdbx_strand_id
1 'polypeptide(L)'
;TASTSEPETIVEQPSIPEGVLAIAEQGMFSAGGTVITSDGTFDVSNYYTSREGSTAHVDHANVLYQIPAEETGLPMVFLHGYGQSRMGWMTTPDGREGWSDMFLKMGHSVFLIDQPRRGEAGQTSVAGTINTEPSDQTWYTQFRIGTYLNDEFTYNEGSQFPAGEEALDQFFRQMTPDTGMDNAGGDQNIDNTVVAQAVAATIDEVYARTGKDSILVTHSQGGMPGWETARYTDHIAAIVAIEPGMAPQVDSDDYKALLEKKIPVTFYYGDYIGEEFTDVPAAAMWGFMASTA
;
A
#
# COMPACT_ATOMS: atom_id res chain seq x y z
N THR A 1 -9.56 50.24 -39.45
CA THR A 1 -9.82 48.81 -39.59
C THR A 1 -10.10 48.23 -38.20
N ALA A 2 -11.38 48.03 -37.91
CA ALA A 2 -11.82 47.40 -36.67
C ALA A 2 -11.64 45.88 -36.84
N SER A 3 -10.87 45.25 -35.92
CA SER A 3 -10.74 43.80 -35.80
C SER A 3 -11.98 43.29 -35.05
N THR A 4 -12.83 42.61 -35.74
CA THR A 4 -13.93 41.84 -35.13
C THR A 4 -13.36 40.49 -34.68
N SER A 5 -13.16 40.33 -33.36
CA SER A 5 -12.92 39.04 -32.76
C SER A 5 -14.19 38.21 -32.85
N GLU A 6 -14.14 37.04 -33.49
CA GLU A 6 -15.23 36.07 -33.45
C GLU A 6 -15.39 35.59 -32.00
N PRO A 7 -16.64 35.36 -31.54
CA PRO A 7 -16.86 34.81 -30.21
C PRO A 7 -16.34 33.37 -30.14
N GLU A 8 -15.48 33.09 -29.16
CA GLU A 8 -15.06 31.73 -28.83
C GLU A 8 -16.31 30.91 -28.49
N THR A 9 -16.55 29.86 -29.24
CA THR A 9 -17.61 28.89 -28.97
C THR A 9 -17.18 28.10 -27.73
N ILE A 10 -17.81 28.38 -26.59
CA ILE A 10 -17.67 27.56 -25.39
C ILE A 10 -18.31 26.21 -25.71
N VAL A 11 -17.49 25.20 -25.97
CA VAL A 11 -17.93 23.83 -26.06
C VAL A 11 -18.16 23.35 -24.62
N GLU A 12 -19.43 23.30 -24.20
CA GLU A 12 -19.81 22.66 -22.95
C GLU A 12 -19.28 21.21 -22.97
N GLN A 13 -18.41 20.89 -22.04
CA GLN A 13 -18.01 19.51 -21.84
C GLN A 13 -19.23 18.72 -21.36
N PRO A 14 -19.48 17.52 -21.90
CA PRO A 14 -20.59 16.70 -21.43
C PRO A 14 -20.41 16.39 -19.93
N SER A 15 -21.45 16.64 -19.15
CA SER A 15 -21.43 16.30 -17.73
C SER A 15 -21.30 14.80 -17.54
N ILE A 16 -20.47 14.40 -16.55
CA ILE A 16 -20.33 12.99 -16.16
C ILE A 16 -21.68 12.53 -15.60
N PRO A 17 -22.30 11.45 -16.11
CA PRO A 17 -23.55 10.95 -15.56
C PRO A 17 -23.39 10.52 -14.10
N GLU A 18 -24.44 10.68 -13.31
CA GLU A 18 -24.45 10.26 -11.91
C GLU A 18 -24.10 8.76 -11.77
N GLY A 19 -23.22 8.43 -10.85
CA GLY A 19 -22.78 7.06 -10.58
C GLY A 19 -21.70 6.52 -11.52
N VAL A 20 -21.29 7.28 -12.54
CA VAL A 20 -20.18 6.92 -13.43
C VAL A 20 -18.86 7.40 -12.86
N LEU A 21 -17.89 6.50 -12.73
CA LEU A 21 -16.51 6.85 -12.46
C LEU A 21 -15.81 7.21 -13.77
N ALA A 22 -15.50 8.48 -13.96
CA ALA A 22 -14.79 8.96 -15.14
C ALA A 22 -13.30 9.18 -14.82
N ILE A 23 -12.44 8.50 -15.55
CA ILE A 23 -10.99 8.55 -15.43
C ILE A 23 -10.42 9.33 -16.60
N ALA A 24 -9.68 10.40 -16.32
CA ALA A 24 -8.98 11.18 -17.34
C ALA A 24 -7.69 10.50 -17.79
N GLU A 25 -6.97 9.88 -16.85
CA GLU A 25 -5.72 9.20 -17.11
C GLU A 25 -5.56 8.00 -16.17
N GLN A 26 -4.95 6.94 -16.66
CA GLN A 26 -4.52 5.80 -15.84
C GLN A 26 -3.26 5.16 -16.43
N GLY A 27 -2.48 4.51 -15.59
CA GLY A 27 -1.28 3.82 -16.01
C GLY A 27 -0.54 3.18 -14.86
N MET A 28 0.69 2.78 -15.15
CA MET A 28 1.59 2.16 -14.18
C MET A 28 3.00 2.72 -14.35
N PHE A 29 3.74 2.77 -13.23
CA PHE A 29 5.16 3.06 -13.23
C PHE A 29 5.85 2.34 -12.08
N SER A 30 7.19 2.28 -12.12
CA SER A 30 7.99 1.78 -11.01
C SER A 30 8.79 2.93 -10.41
N ALA A 31 8.95 2.93 -9.09
CA ALA A 31 9.64 3.99 -8.36
C ALA A 31 10.63 3.44 -7.34
N GLY A 32 11.73 4.16 -7.15
CA GLY A 32 12.79 3.77 -6.22
C GLY A 32 13.57 2.54 -6.68
N GLY A 33 14.04 1.78 -5.70
CA GLY A 33 14.83 0.59 -5.93
C GLY A 33 16.29 0.88 -6.22
N THR A 34 17.03 -0.16 -6.60
CA THR A 34 18.45 -0.09 -6.91
C THR A 34 18.80 -0.94 -8.12
N VAL A 35 19.95 -0.64 -8.71
CA VAL A 35 20.54 -1.47 -9.77
C VAL A 35 21.74 -2.19 -9.17
N ILE A 36 21.69 -3.51 -9.18
CA ILE A 36 22.83 -4.36 -8.80
C ILE A 36 23.57 -4.82 -10.04
N THR A 37 24.90 -4.86 -9.96
CA THR A 37 25.76 -5.34 -11.04
C THR A 37 26.63 -6.47 -10.51
N SER A 38 26.63 -7.59 -11.20
CA SER A 38 27.53 -8.71 -10.91
C SER A 38 28.91 -8.45 -11.51
N ASP A 39 29.94 -8.83 -10.78
CA ASP A 39 31.34 -8.72 -11.26
C ASP A 39 31.57 -9.49 -12.56
N GLY A 40 32.63 -9.14 -13.29
CA GLY A 40 33.03 -9.81 -14.52
C GLY A 40 32.52 -9.11 -15.79
N THR A 41 32.53 -9.85 -16.88
CA THR A 41 32.08 -9.37 -18.21
C THR A 41 30.94 -10.22 -18.72
N PHE A 42 29.87 -9.57 -19.18
CA PHE A 42 28.73 -10.27 -19.75
C PHE A 42 29.10 -11.00 -21.05
N ASP A 43 28.78 -12.28 -21.11
CA ASP A 43 28.98 -13.13 -22.27
C ASP A 43 27.63 -13.64 -22.81
N VAL A 44 27.25 -13.14 -23.97
CA VAL A 44 26.00 -13.52 -24.65
C VAL A 44 25.93 -15.01 -24.98
N SER A 45 27.06 -15.70 -25.10
CA SER A 45 27.09 -17.14 -25.37
C SER A 45 26.79 -18.00 -24.13
N ASN A 46 26.81 -17.39 -22.93
CA ASN A 46 26.69 -18.09 -21.66
C ASN A 46 25.68 -17.45 -20.68
N TYR A 47 24.75 -16.65 -21.19
CA TYR A 47 23.87 -15.82 -20.37
C TYR A 47 22.90 -16.60 -19.48
N TYR A 48 22.59 -17.86 -19.78
CA TYR A 48 21.72 -18.69 -18.95
C TYR A 48 22.41 -19.25 -17.69
N THR A 49 23.72 -19.46 -17.74
CA THR A 49 24.45 -20.17 -16.70
C THR A 49 25.40 -19.26 -15.91
N SER A 50 25.74 -18.08 -16.43
CA SER A 50 26.55 -17.07 -15.77
C SER A 50 25.78 -15.77 -15.60
N ARG A 51 26.01 -15.10 -14.46
CA ARG A 51 25.53 -13.75 -14.18
C ARG A 51 26.64 -12.71 -14.25
N GLU A 52 27.85 -13.09 -14.64
CA GLU A 52 28.99 -12.17 -14.75
C GLU A 52 28.66 -10.98 -15.65
N GLY A 53 28.98 -9.77 -15.16
CA GLY A 53 28.75 -8.52 -15.88
C GLY A 53 27.26 -8.17 -16.13
N SER A 54 26.33 -8.92 -15.54
CA SER A 54 24.89 -8.66 -15.65
C SER A 54 24.41 -7.62 -14.66
N THR A 55 23.32 -6.93 -15.01
CA THR A 55 22.62 -5.99 -14.13
C THR A 55 21.21 -6.45 -13.85
N ALA A 56 20.67 -6.08 -12.68
CA ALA A 56 19.27 -6.28 -12.34
C ALA A 56 18.72 -5.05 -11.63
N HIS A 57 17.49 -4.65 -11.97
CA HIS A 57 16.74 -3.61 -11.29
C HIS A 57 15.86 -4.27 -10.24
N VAL A 58 16.07 -3.93 -8.97
CA VAL A 58 15.49 -4.64 -7.82
C VAL A 58 14.98 -3.65 -6.78
N ASP A 59 14.15 -4.14 -5.83
CA ASP A 59 13.70 -3.39 -4.66
C ASP A 59 12.93 -2.09 -4.97
N HIS A 60 12.32 -2.01 -6.14
CA HIS A 60 11.44 -0.91 -6.54
C HIS A 60 9.98 -1.17 -6.11
N ALA A 61 9.20 -0.12 -5.94
CA ALA A 61 7.75 -0.20 -5.89
C ALA A 61 7.16 -0.31 -7.29
N ASN A 62 6.02 -0.98 -7.43
CA ASN A 62 5.17 -0.91 -8.61
C ASN A 62 3.91 -0.12 -8.26
N VAL A 63 3.55 0.84 -9.10
CA VAL A 63 2.48 1.80 -8.82
C VAL A 63 1.46 1.79 -9.95
N LEU A 64 0.21 1.45 -9.63
CA LEU A 64 -0.94 1.70 -10.47
C LEU A 64 -1.50 3.08 -10.12
N TYR A 65 -1.78 3.92 -11.11
CA TYR A 65 -2.41 5.20 -10.84
C TYR A 65 -3.64 5.46 -11.71
N GLN A 66 -4.56 6.23 -11.14
CA GLN A 66 -5.75 6.73 -11.82
C GLN A 66 -5.98 8.18 -11.41
N ILE A 67 -6.27 9.03 -12.40
CA ILE A 67 -6.58 10.44 -12.23
C ILE A 67 -8.04 10.63 -12.64
N PRO A 68 -8.91 11.14 -11.75
CA PRO A 68 -10.31 11.37 -12.09
C PRO A 68 -10.45 12.50 -13.11
N ALA A 69 -11.51 12.49 -13.89
CA ALA A 69 -11.80 13.54 -14.87
C ALA A 69 -11.97 14.91 -14.22
N GLU A 70 -12.45 14.94 -12.98
CA GLU A 70 -12.60 16.15 -12.16
C GLU A 70 -11.73 16.02 -10.90
N GLU A 71 -10.46 16.43 -11.01
CA GLU A 71 -9.54 16.41 -9.89
C GLU A 71 -9.68 17.65 -9.02
N THR A 72 -10.17 17.51 -7.79
CA THR A 72 -10.41 18.61 -6.83
C THR A 72 -9.59 18.48 -5.55
N GLY A 73 -9.15 17.26 -5.22
CA GLY A 73 -8.40 16.94 -4.00
C GLY A 73 -6.89 16.85 -4.19
N LEU A 74 -6.20 16.54 -3.11
CA LEU A 74 -4.79 16.15 -3.15
C LEU A 74 -4.67 14.70 -3.63
N PRO A 75 -3.56 14.34 -4.30
CA PRO A 75 -3.30 12.95 -4.65
C PRO A 75 -3.17 12.10 -3.39
N MET A 76 -3.64 10.86 -3.47
CA MET A 76 -3.58 9.89 -2.39
C MET A 76 -2.71 8.70 -2.79
N VAL A 77 -1.72 8.39 -1.96
CA VAL A 77 -0.79 7.27 -2.14
C VAL A 77 -1.13 6.21 -1.11
N PHE A 78 -1.41 4.98 -1.56
CA PHE A 78 -1.89 3.89 -0.71
C PHE A 78 -0.83 2.82 -0.53
N LEU A 79 -0.51 2.52 0.74
CA LEU A 79 0.49 1.55 1.15
C LEU A 79 -0.16 0.42 1.95
N HIS A 80 -0.19 -0.78 1.38
CA HIS A 80 -0.80 -1.97 1.99
C HIS A 80 0.05 -2.55 3.14
N GLY A 81 -0.51 -3.50 3.86
CA GLY A 81 0.16 -4.22 4.95
C GLY A 81 0.72 -5.59 4.54
N TYR A 82 1.03 -6.39 5.58
CA TYR A 82 1.57 -7.74 5.45
C TYR A 82 0.65 -8.64 4.65
N GLY A 83 1.23 -9.46 3.77
CA GLY A 83 0.50 -10.43 2.95
C GLY A 83 -0.49 -9.83 1.94
N GLN A 84 -0.50 -8.52 1.80
CA GLN A 84 -1.42 -7.79 0.92
C GLN A 84 -0.69 -7.25 -0.32
N SER A 85 -1.49 -6.72 -1.23
CA SER A 85 -1.05 -5.96 -2.41
C SER A 85 -1.97 -4.75 -2.60
N ARG A 86 -1.70 -3.96 -3.63
CA ARG A 86 -2.60 -2.86 -4.02
C ARG A 86 -4.05 -3.30 -4.29
N MET A 87 -4.26 -4.58 -4.60
CA MET A 87 -5.59 -5.14 -4.85
C MET A 87 -6.55 -4.90 -3.69
N GLY A 88 -6.07 -4.93 -2.44
CA GLY A 88 -6.87 -4.69 -1.26
C GLY A 88 -7.53 -3.29 -1.18
N TRP A 89 -7.05 -2.32 -1.97
CA TRP A 89 -7.62 -0.99 -2.07
C TRP A 89 -8.65 -0.82 -3.18
N MET A 90 -8.70 -1.76 -4.14
CA MET A 90 -9.49 -1.63 -5.36
C MET A 90 -10.90 -2.20 -5.23
N THR A 91 -11.02 -3.41 -4.65
CA THR A 91 -12.30 -4.12 -4.59
C THR A 91 -12.38 -4.91 -3.28
N THR A 92 -13.53 -4.89 -2.63
CA THR A 92 -13.79 -5.76 -1.49
C THR A 92 -13.96 -7.22 -1.92
N PRO A 93 -13.75 -8.20 -1.03
CA PRO A 93 -13.87 -9.62 -1.40
C PRO A 93 -15.25 -10.04 -1.93
N ASP A 94 -16.30 -9.30 -1.59
CA ASP A 94 -17.67 -9.50 -2.08
C ASP A 94 -18.00 -8.66 -3.32
N GLY A 95 -17.00 -8.03 -3.95
CA GLY A 95 -17.13 -7.31 -5.22
C GLY A 95 -17.67 -5.88 -5.13
N ARG A 96 -17.80 -5.32 -3.91
CA ARG A 96 -18.13 -3.89 -3.78
C ARG A 96 -16.93 -3.01 -4.13
N GLU A 97 -17.20 -1.74 -4.36
CA GLU A 97 -16.17 -0.71 -4.56
C GLU A 97 -15.19 -0.67 -3.38
N GLY A 98 -13.91 -0.61 -3.69
CA GLY A 98 -12.87 -0.34 -2.72
C GLY A 98 -12.62 1.15 -2.54
N TRP A 99 -11.65 1.46 -1.73
CA TRP A 99 -11.31 2.84 -1.39
C TRP A 99 -10.80 3.64 -2.59
N SER A 100 -10.10 3.01 -3.53
CA SER A 100 -9.62 3.68 -4.73
C SER A 100 -10.78 4.32 -5.51
N ASP A 101 -11.87 3.58 -5.75
CA ASP A 101 -13.03 4.09 -6.48
C ASP A 101 -13.75 5.19 -5.69
N MET A 102 -13.86 5.02 -4.38
CA MET A 102 -14.51 6.02 -3.51
C MET A 102 -13.75 7.35 -3.55
N PHE A 103 -12.42 7.34 -3.44
CA PHE A 103 -11.62 8.56 -3.46
C PHE A 103 -11.53 9.18 -4.85
N LEU A 104 -11.49 8.38 -5.90
CA LEU A 104 -11.61 8.88 -7.28
C LEU A 104 -12.93 9.64 -7.49
N LYS A 105 -14.05 9.13 -7.00
CA LYS A 105 -15.36 9.81 -7.04
C LYS A 105 -15.40 11.08 -6.20
N MET A 106 -14.54 11.19 -5.18
CA MET A 106 -14.36 12.41 -4.39
C MET A 106 -13.40 13.42 -5.02
N GLY A 107 -12.84 13.11 -6.20
CA GLY A 107 -11.94 13.99 -6.93
C GLY A 107 -10.47 13.90 -6.51
N HIS A 108 -10.07 12.81 -5.87
CA HIS A 108 -8.67 12.52 -5.55
C HIS A 108 -8.06 11.61 -6.60
N SER A 109 -6.90 11.96 -7.12
CA SER A 109 -6.05 11.02 -7.85
C SER A 109 -5.54 9.95 -6.89
N VAL A 110 -5.52 8.68 -7.32
CA VAL A 110 -5.07 7.56 -6.49
C VAL A 110 -3.83 6.90 -7.09
N PHE A 111 -2.89 6.55 -6.22
CA PHE A 111 -1.64 5.88 -6.55
C PHE A 111 -1.50 4.67 -5.63
N LEU A 112 -1.67 3.48 -6.18
CA LEU A 112 -1.75 2.24 -5.44
C LEU A 112 -0.43 1.48 -5.57
N ILE A 113 0.27 1.33 -4.46
CA ILE A 113 1.61 0.73 -4.40
C ILE A 113 1.50 -0.78 -4.16
N ASP A 114 2.23 -1.57 -4.96
CA ASP A 114 2.79 -2.82 -4.50
C ASP A 114 4.17 -2.53 -3.92
N GLN A 115 4.36 -2.85 -2.64
CA GLN A 115 5.62 -2.63 -1.93
C GLN A 115 6.76 -3.40 -2.60
N PRO A 116 8.01 -2.92 -2.51
CA PRO A 116 9.18 -3.70 -2.90
C PRO A 116 9.11 -5.14 -2.39
N ARG A 117 9.45 -6.09 -3.25
CA ARG A 117 9.48 -7.53 -2.97
C ARG A 117 8.11 -8.19 -2.79
N ARG A 118 7.03 -7.51 -3.23
CA ARG A 118 5.64 -8.00 -3.11
C ARG A 118 4.84 -7.75 -4.38
N GLY A 119 3.81 -8.55 -4.59
CA GLY A 119 2.92 -8.40 -5.72
C GLY A 119 3.68 -8.34 -7.04
N GLU A 120 3.40 -7.33 -7.86
CA GLU A 120 4.11 -7.12 -9.13
C GLU A 120 5.49 -6.47 -8.96
N ALA A 121 5.86 -6.04 -7.76
CA ALA A 121 7.19 -5.51 -7.43
C ALA A 121 8.12 -6.59 -6.85
N GLY A 122 8.01 -7.82 -7.32
CA GLY A 122 8.64 -8.99 -6.71
C GLY A 122 10.15 -9.13 -6.86
N GLN A 123 10.83 -8.32 -7.69
CA GLN A 123 12.30 -8.39 -7.83
C GLN A 123 13.01 -7.90 -6.57
N THR A 124 13.97 -8.70 -6.09
CA THR A 124 14.66 -8.47 -4.82
C THR A 124 16.16 -8.55 -4.95
N SER A 125 16.88 -7.73 -4.17
CA SER A 125 18.36 -7.78 -4.04
C SER A 125 18.82 -8.90 -3.12
N VAL A 126 17.93 -9.48 -2.30
CA VAL A 126 18.24 -10.54 -1.35
C VAL A 126 17.52 -11.83 -1.70
N ALA A 127 18.15 -12.96 -1.40
CA ALA A 127 17.47 -14.24 -1.53
C ALA A 127 16.36 -14.34 -0.45
N GLY A 128 15.25 -14.98 -0.80
CA GLY A 128 14.16 -15.22 0.12
C GLY A 128 13.55 -16.58 -0.10
N THR A 129 12.87 -17.10 0.92
CA THR A 129 12.05 -18.31 0.84
C THR A 129 10.59 -17.88 0.82
N ILE A 130 9.84 -18.37 -0.15
CA ILE A 130 8.39 -18.18 -0.18
C ILE A 130 7.78 -19.29 0.66
N ASN A 131 7.15 -18.91 1.76
CA ASN A 131 6.43 -19.84 2.61
C ASN A 131 4.97 -19.96 2.16
N THR A 132 4.35 -21.09 2.47
CA THR A 132 2.91 -21.29 2.32
C THR A 132 2.09 -20.67 3.45
N GLU A 133 2.78 -20.16 4.46
CA GLU A 133 2.22 -19.46 5.62
C GLU A 133 2.11 -17.95 5.37
N PRO A 134 1.20 -17.25 6.07
CA PRO A 134 0.22 -17.82 6.99
C PRO A 134 -0.95 -18.49 6.30
N SER A 135 -1.53 -19.52 6.98
CA SER A 135 -2.70 -20.24 6.50
C SER A 135 -3.99 -19.41 6.58
N ASP A 136 -5.04 -19.87 5.90
CA ASP A 136 -6.37 -19.25 5.94
C ASP A 136 -6.90 -19.13 7.37
N GLN A 137 -6.70 -20.17 8.20
CA GLN A 137 -7.11 -20.17 9.60
C GLN A 137 -6.38 -19.12 10.42
N THR A 138 -5.08 -18.93 10.13
CA THR A 138 -4.27 -17.89 10.77
C THR A 138 -4.79 -16.50 10.40
N TRP A 139 -4.99 -16.22 9.11
CA TRP A 139 -5.54 -14.95 8.64
C TRP A 139 -6.90 -14.65 9.24
N TYR A 140 -7.80 -15.63 9.24
CA TYR A 140 -9.14 -15.49 9.75
C TYR A 140 -9.16 -15.11 11.24
N THR A 141 -8.36 -15.82 12.04
CA THR A 141 -8.28 -15.60 13.48
C THR A 141 -7.46 -14.36 13.83
N GLN A 142 -6.28 -14.20 13.20
CA GLN A 142 -5.35 -13.09 13.47
C GLN A 142 -5.99 -11.73 13.20
N PHE A 143 -6.78 -11.62 12.14
CA PHE A 143 -7.40 -10.37 11.76
C PHE A 143 -8.85 -10.24 12.22
N ARG A 144 -9.24 -11.03 13.19
CA ARG A 144 -10.49 -10.87 13.95
C ARG A 144 -11.77 -10.99 13.10
N ILE A 145 -11.70 -11.72 11.99
CA ILE A 145 -12.89 -12.04 11.18
C ILE A 145 -13.77 -12.99 11.98
N GLY A 146 -13.16 -13.96 12.65
CA GLY A 146 -13.84 -14.94 13.48
C GLY A 146 -12.88 -15.95 14.11
N THR A 147 -13.39 -17.15 14.36
CA THR A 147 -12.66 -18.27 14.95
C THR A 147 -12.81 -19.52 14.09
N TYR A 148 -11.72 -20.25 13.93
CA TYR A 148 -11.73 -21.57 13.30
C TYR A 148 -11.70 -22.66 14.37
N LEU A 149 -12.76 -23.47 14.42
CA LEU A 149 -12.88 -24.56 15.39
C LEU A 149 -13.70 -25.72 14.78
N ASN A 150 -13.28 -26.96 15.04
CA ASN A 150 -13.95 -28.17 14.54
C ASN A 150 -14.16 -28.14 12.99
N ASP A 151 -13.13 -27.73 12.26
CA ASP A 151 -13.15 -27.63 10.79
C ASP A 151 -14.19 -26.63 10.23
N GLU A 152 -14.59 -25.64 11.02
CA GLU A 152 -15.55 -24.62 10.63
C GLU A 152 -15.05 -23.21 10.98
N PHE A 153 -15.27 -22.26 10.04
CA PHE A 153 -15.09 -20.84 10.26
C PHE A 153 -16.38 -20.23 10.84
N THR A 154 -16.27 -19.66 12.04
CA THR A 154 -17.37 -18.95 12.70
C THR A 154 -17.03 -17.47 12.81
N TYR A 155 -17.87 -16.59 12.27
CA TYR A 155 -17.66 -15.14 12.34
C TYR A 155 -17.82 -14.63 13.77
N ASN A 156 -17.01 -13.62 14.14
CA ASN A 156 -17.24 -12.88 15.37
C ASN A 156 -18.56 -12.13 15.29
N GLU A 157 -19.26 -12.03 16.43
CA GLU A 157 -20.51 -11.29 16.51
C GLU A 157 -20.27 -9.82 16.13
N GLY A 158 -21.05 -9.30 15.19
CA GLY A 158 -20.92 -7.92 14.70
C GLY A 158 -19.80 -7.71 13.66
N SER A 159 -19.09 -8.76 13.23
CA SER A 159 -18.08 -8.65 12.18
C SER A 159 -18.68 -8.00 10.92
N GLN A 160 -17.97 -6.99 10.39
CA GLN A 160 -18.35 -6.31 9.15
C GLN A 160 -17.77 -6.99 7.91
N PHE A 161 -16.98 -8.05 8.08
CA PHE A 161 -16.48 -8.83 6.97
C PHE A 161 -17.66 -9.49 6.21
N PRO A 162 -17.67 -9.48 4.87
CA PRO A 162 -18.75 -10.07 4.09
C PRO A 162 -18.93 -11.56 4.41
N ALA A 163 -20.12 -11.94 4.83
CA ALA A 163 -20.42 -13.33 5.12
C ALA A 163 -20.51 -14.14 3.82
N GLY A 164 -19.98 -15.36 3.84
CA GLY A 164 -20.12 -16.34 2.76
C GLY A 164 -18.80 -16.93 2.27
N GLU A 165 -18.89 -18.15 1.74
CA GLU A 165 -17.72 -18.89 1.25
C GLU A 165 -17.01 -18.17 0.09
N GLU A 166 -17.76 -17.54 -0.81
CA GLU A 166 -17.18 -16.85 -1.96
C GLU A 166 -16.34 -15.64 -1.54
N ALA A 167 -16.81 -14.84 -0.59
CA ALA A 167 -16.06 -13.71 -0.08
C ALA A 167 -14.79 -14.13 0.66
N LEU A 168 -14.86 -15.21 1.46
CA LEU A 168 -13.69 -15.79 2.10
C LEU A 168 -12.69 -16.33 1.09
N ASP A 169 -13.16 -17.09 0.08
CA ASP A 169 -12.30 -17.61 -0.99
C ASP A 169 -11.55 -16.48 -1.72
N GLN A 170 -12.26 -15.41 -2.10
CA GLN A 170 -11.64 -14.25 -2.74
C GLN A 170 -10.65 -13.54 -1.80
N PHE A 171 -10.97 -13.42 -0.53
CA PHE A 171 -10.08 -12.82 0.46
C PHE A 171 -8.79 -13.63 0.62
N PHE A 172 -8.87 -14.95 0.75
CA PHE A 172 -7.67 -15.79 0.90
C PHE A 172 -6.83 -15.83 -0.38
N ARG A 173 -7.46 -15.86 -1.57
CA ARG A 173 -6.75 -15.90 -2.86
C ARG A 173 -5.99 -14.62 -3.19
N GLN A 174 -6.40 -13.47 -2.67
CA GLN A 174 -5.69 -12.21 -2.90
C GLN A 174 -4.38 -12.09 -2.10
N MET A 175 -4.17 -12.94 -1.10
CA MET A 175 -2.98 -12.90 -0.28
C MET A 175 -1.72 -13.11 -1.12
N THR A 176 -0.70 -12.31 -0.88
CA THR A 176 0.60 -12.42 -1.54
C THR A 176 1.69 -12.77 -0.54
N PRO A 177 2.64 -13.64 -0.90
CA PRO A 177 3.79 -13.88 -0.04
C PRO A 177 4.67 -12.63 0.02
N ASP A 178 5.28 -12.40 1.18
CA ASP A 178 6.39 -11.48 1.32
C ASP A 178 7.67 -12.17 0.84
N THR A 179 8.21 -11.71 -0.28
CA THR A 179 9.51 -12.16 -0.78
C THR A 179 10.61 -11.22 -0.30
N GLY A 180 11.79 -11.76 -0.01
CA GLY A 180 12.93 -10.97 0.47
C GLY A 180 12.85 -10.58 1.94
N MET A 181 12.01 -11.26 2.70
CA MET A 181 12.18 -11.39 4.14
C MET A 181 13.27 -12.43 4.38
N ASP A 182 14.27 -12.10 5.19
CA ASP A 182 15.28 -13.09 5.55
C ASP A 182 14.68 -14.14 6.48
N ASN A 183 14.27 -15.26 5.90
CA ASN A 183 13.78 -16.41 6.66
C ASN A 183 14.91 -17.32 7.15
N ALA A 184 16.17 -17.03 6.80
CA ALA A 184 17.31 -17.90 7.13
C ALA A 184 17.61 -17.96 8.64
N GLY A 185 17.11 -17.01 9.42
CA GLY A 185 17.24 -16.96 10.87
C GLY A 185 15.94 -16.97 11.66
N GLY A 186 14.80 -17.11 11.02
CA GLY A 186 13.51 -16.96 11.67
C GLY A 186 13.13 -15.51 12.01
N ASP A 187 13.97 -14.56 11.63
CA ASP A 187 13.73 -13.15 11.78
C ASP A 187 13.00 -12.66 10.52
N GLN A 188 11.69 -12.58 10.61
CA GLN A 188 10.85 -12.05 9.53
C GLN A 188 10.91 -10.51 9.52
N ASN A 189 12.10 -9.96 9.50
CA ASN A 189 12.28 -8.53 9.46
C ASN A 189 12.08 -8.02 8.04
N ILE A 190 11.02 -7.25 7.87
CA ILE A 190 10.79 -6.48 6.68
C ILE A 190 11.82 -5.36 6.66
N ASP A 191 12.48 -5.19 5.52
CA ASP A 191 13.35 -4.04 5.33
C ASP A 191 12.51 -2.78 5.13
N ASN A 192 12.11 -2.16 6.26
CA ASN A 192 11.29 -0.95 6.25
C ASN A 192 11.96 0.18 5.48
N THR A 193 13.28 0.28 5.51
CA THR A 193 14.04 1.33 4.81
C THR A 193 13.91 1.19 3.29
N VAL A 194 14.02 -0.03 2.76
CA VAL A 194 13.81 -0.27 1.32
C VAL A 194 12.40 0.13 0.91
N VAL A 195 11.40 -0.24 1.70
CA VAL A 195 9.99 0.14 1.43
C VAL A 195 9.82 1.66 1.52
N ALA A 196 10.29 2.28 2.59
CA ALA A 196 10.15 3.72 2.83
C ALA A 196 10.80 4.57 1.72
N GLN A 197 11.98 4.19 1.25
CA GLN A 197 12.66 4.87 0.14
C GLN A 197 11.88 4.73 -1.18
N ALA A 198 11.32 3.57 -1.46
CA ALA A 198 10.50 3.37 -2.66
C ALA A 198 9.15 4.12 -2.60
N VAL A 199 8.54 4.22 -1.40
CA VAL A 199 7.35 5.04 -1.17
C VAL A 199 7.66 6.52 -1.34
N ALA A 200 8.78 6.99 -0.79
CA ALA A 200 9.23 8.37 -0.97
C ALA A 200 9.46 8.70 -2.45
N ALA A 201 10.15 7.83 -3.18
CA ALA A 201 10.35 7.99 -4.62
C ALA A 201 9.01 7.99 -5.39
N THR A 202 8.03 7.23 -4.95
CA THR A 202 6.67 7.27 -5.51
C THR A 202 6.02 8.64 -5.27
N ILE A 203 6.09 9.15 -4.04
CA ILE A 203 5.52 10.45 -3.68
C ILE A 203 6.20 11.58 -4.47
N ASP A 204 7.51 11.53 -4.63
CA ASP A 204 8.26 12.51 -5.43
C ASP A 204 7.86 12.48 -6.91
N GLU A 205 7.62 11.29 -7.47
CA GLU A 205 7.10 11.14 -8.83
C GLU A 205 5.67 11.68 -8.95
N VAL A 206 4.81 11.45 -7.94
CA VAL A 206 3.46 12.03 -7.88
C VAL A 206 3.54 13.56 -7.86
N TYR A 207 4.43 14.12 -7.06
CA TYR A 207 4.66 15.58 -7.04
C TYR A 207 5.17 16.10 -8.39
N ALA A 208 6.09 15.41 -9.02
CA ALA A 208 6.59 15.77 -10.34
C ALA A 208 5.49 15.79 -11.42
N ARG A 209 4.51 14.88 -11.33
CA ARG A 209 3.36 14.81 -12.25
C ARG A 209 2.27 15.82 -11.96
N THR A 210 1.97 16.05 -10.68
CA THR A 210 0.78 16.81 -10.26
C THR A 210 1.09 18.21 -9.72
N GLY A 211 2.31 18.46 -9.28
CA GLY A 211 2.70 19.69 -8.56
C GLY A 211 2.07 19.79 -7.16
N LYS A 212 1.53 18.69 -6.61
CA LYS A 212 0.82 18.66 -5.34
C LYS A 212 1.47 17.66 -4.38
N ASP A 213 1.53 18.01 -3.10
CA ASP A 213 1.90 17.08 -2.05
C ASP A 213 0.81 15.99 -1.88
N SER A 214 1.22 14.82 -1.40
CA SER A 214 0.36 13.64 -1.32
C SER A 214 -0.15 13.37 0.10
N ILE A 215 -1.35 12.83 0.20
CA ILE A 215 -1.82 12.15 1.41
C ILE A 215 -1.33 10.72 1.33
N LEU A 216 -0.50 10.30 2.30
CA LEU A 216 -0.06 8.91 2.43
C LEU A 216 -1.03 8.14 3.31
N VAL A 217 -1.70 7.14 2.73
CA VAL A 217 -2.60 6.23 3.46
C VAL A 217 -1.87 4.91 3.68
N THR A 218 -1.69 4.52 4.92
CA THR A 218 -1.03 3.27 5.30
C THR A 218 -1.97 2.31 6.01
N HIS A 219 -1.74 1.02 5.86
CA HIS A 219 -2.47 -0.01 6.59
C HIS A 219 -1.51 -1.00 7.25
N SER A 220 -1.80 -1.35 8.51
CA SER A 220 -1.15 -2.41 9.26
C SER A 220 0.39 -2.27 9.25
N GLN A 221 1.09 -3.31 8.83
CA GLN A 221 2.54 -3.33 8.68
C GLN A 221 3.09 -2.17 7.82
N GLY A 222 2.34 -1.71 6.81
CA GLY A 222 2.71 -0.54 6.00
C GLY A 222 2.84 0.76 6.79
N GLY A 223 2.31 0.82 8.03
CA GLY A 223 2.52 1.96 8.91
C GLY A 223 3.98 2.18 9.28
N MET A 224 4.75 1.12 9.55
CA MET A 224 6.15 1.25 9.94
C MET A 224 7.01 1.93 8.86
N PRO A 225 7.09 1.42 7.61
CA PRO A 225 7.78 2.16 6.56
C PRO A 225 7.10 3.48 6.20
N GLY A 226 5.80 3.61 6.45
CA GLY A 226 5.07 4.86 6.27
C GLY A 226 5.62 6.01 7.12
N TRP A 227 5.95 5.75 8.39
CA TRP A 227 6.61 6.74 9.26
C TRP A 227 7.99 7.12 8.73
N GLU A 228 8.78 6.12 8.39
CA GLU A 228 10.14 6.31 7.89
C GLU A 228 10.18 7.07 6.56
N THR A 229 9.15 6.97 5.73
CA THR A 229 9.02 7.70 4.46
C THR A 229 9.19 9.22 4.64
N ALA A 230 8.76 9.77 5.77
CA ALA A 230 8.90 11.19 6.07
C ALA A 230 10.36 11.69 6.12
N ARG A 231 11.32 10.79 6.25
CA ARG A 231 12.76 11.14 6.23
C ARG A 231 13.30 11.40 4.82
N TYR A 232 12.65 10.85 3.80
CA TYR A 232 13.18 10.77 2.43
C TYR A 232 12.47 11.65 1.42
N THR A 233 11.32 12.24 1.75
CA THR A 233 10.60 13.18 0.88
C THR A 233 10.01 14.34 1.67
N ASP A 234 9.89 15.50 1.03
CA ASP A 234 9.24 16.70 1.58
C ASP A 234 7.79 16.88 1.09
N HIS A 235 7.27 15.92 0.31
CA HIS A 235 6.00 16.02 -0.40
C HIS A 235 4.85 15.24 0.23
N ILE A 236 4.88 15.06 1.56
CA ILE A 236 3.78 14.46 2.33
C ILE A 236 2.93 15.57 2.95
N ALA A 237 1.68 15.70 2.49
CA ALA A 237 0.72 16.64 3.05
C ALA A 237 0.13 16.17 4.38
N ALA A 238 -0.11 14.86 4.51
CA ALA A 238 -0.65 14.22 5.72
C ALA A 238 -0.42 12.70 5.65
N ILE A 239 -0.47 12.04 6.82
CA ILE A 239 -0.49 10.58 6.91
C ILE A 239 -1.81 10.14 7.56
N VAL A 240 -2.51 9.22 6.91
CA VAL A 240 -3.67 8.51 7.43
C VAL A 240 -3.25 7.08 7.72
N ALA A 241 -3.13 6.73 8.98
CA ALA A 241 -2.68 5.41 9.43
C ALA A 241 -3.84 4.57 9.92
N ILE A 242 -4.11 3.47 9.21
CA ILE A 242 -5.19 2.56 9.51
C ILE A 242 -4.61 1.34 10.18
N GLU A 243 -4.97 1.12 11.45
CA GLU A 243 -4.46 0.03 12.28
C GLU A 243 -2.95 -0.20 12.09
N PRO A 244 -2.10 0.84 12.19
CA PRO A 244 -0.68 0.69 11.93
C PRO A 244 -0.08 -0.36 12.87
N GLY A 245 0.87 -1.15 12.35
CA GLY A 245 1.53 -2.19 13.12
C GLY A 245 2.26 -1.65 14.37
N MET A 246 2.69 -0.40 14.32
CA MET A 246 3.30 0.32 15.43
C MET A 246 3.22 1.83 15.18
N ALA A 247 3.04 2.62 16.23
CA ALA A 247 3.20 4.07 16.16
C ALA A 247 4.69 4.47 16.01
N PRO A 248 4.98 5.67 15.49
CA PRO A 248 6.36 6.15 15.44
C PRO A 248 6.89 6.31 16.87
N GLN A 249 8.04 5.71 17.14
CA GLN A 249 8.63 5.75 18.48
C GLN A 249 9.08 7.17 18.83
N VAL A 250 8.71 7.64 20.02
CA VAL A 250 9.13 8.96 20.53
C VAL A 250 10.65 9.08 20.46
N ASP A 251 11.13 10.23 20.01
CA ASP A 251 12.56 10.52 19.81
C ASP A 251 13.28 9.72 18.72
N SER A 252 12.59 8.86 17.99
CA SER A 252 13.16 8.26 16.77
C SER A 252 13.39 9.31 15.67
N ASP A 253 14.18 8.96 14.68
CA ASP A 253 14.41 9.85 13.52
C ASP A 253 13.14 10.04 12.70
N ASP A 254 12.27 9.02 12.62
CA ASP A 254 10.98 9.10 11.95
C ASP A 254 10.05 10.09 12.68
N TYR A 255 9.95 9.98 14.01
CA TYR A 255 9.17 10.90 14.83
C TYR A 255 9.66 12.34 14.70
N LYS A 256 10.99 12.56 14.72
CA LYS A 256 11.58 13.89 14.51
C LYS A 256 11.26 14.45 13.14
N ALA A 257 11.38 13.63 12.08
CA ALA A 257 11.05 14.05 10.72
C ALA A 257 9.58 14.49 10.58
N LEU A 258 8.64 13.74 11.19
CA LEU A 258 7.23 14.11 11.22
C LEU A 258 7.00 15.47 11.89
N LEU A 259 7.65 15.71 13.03
CA LEU A 259 7.53 16.99 13.78
C LEU A 259 8.17 18.17 13.04
N GLU A 260 9.39 17.99 12.54
CA GLU A 260 10.13 19.03 11.83
C GLU A 260 9.39 19.49 10.56
N LYS A 261 8.85 18.55 9.81
CA LYS A 261 8.07 18.81 8.59
C LYS A 261 6.61 19.16 8.88
N LYS A 262 6.19 19.07 10.15
CA LYS A 262 4.82 19.37 10.60
C LYS A 262 3.76 18.55 9.86
N ILE A 263 4.05 17.28 9.60
CA ILE A 263 3.13 16.38 8.91
C ILE A 263 2.01 15.98 9.87
N PRO A 264 0.75 16.34 9.59
CA PRO A 264 -0.38 15.89 10.41
C PRO A 264 -0.58 14.38 10.22
N VAL A 265 -0.87 13.71 11.33
CA VAL A 265 -1.11 12.26 11.37
C VAL A 265 -2.47 12.00 11.98
N THR A 266 -3.26 11.13 11.35
CA THR A 266 -4.52 10.64 11.88
C THR A 266 -4.47 9.11 11.97
N PHE A 267 -4.83 8.58 13.14
CA PHE A 267 -4.93 7.15 13.41
C PHE A 267 -6.38 6.70 13.35
N TYR A 268 -6.63 5.59 12.68
CA TYR A 268 -7.90 4.88 12.68
C TYR A 268 -7.70 3.46 13.18
N TYR A 269 -8.49 3.07 14.16
CA TYR A 269 -8.55 1.71 14.69
C TYR A 269 -9.97 1.19 14.58
N GLY A 270 -10.13 -0.05 14.14
CA GLY A 270 -11.41 -0.74 14.09
C GLY A 270 -11.84 -1.27 15.45
N ASP A 271 -13.00 -1.88 15.46
CA ASP A 271 -13.52 -2.65 16.58
C ASP A 271 -12.72 -3.96 16.81
N TYR A 272 -13.02 -4.69 17.85
CA TYR A 272 -12.30 -5.88 18.29
C TYR A 272 -10.81 -5.64 18.65
N ILE A 273 -10.46 -4.37 18.94
CA ILE A 273 -9.17 -3.97 19.46
C ILE A 273 -9.40 -3.41 20.87
N GLY A 274 -8.87 -4.08 21.90
CA GLY A 274 -9.01 -3.62 23.27
C GLY A 274 -9.15 -4.72 24.29
N GLU A 275 -9.31 -4.32 25.56
CA GLU A 275 -9.34 -5.25 26.68
C GLU A 275 -10.61 -6.13 26.73
N GLU A 276 -11.72 -5.66 26.19
CA GLU A 276 -12.97 -6.42 26.12
C GLU A 276 -12.91 -7.65 25.22
N PHE A 277 -11.90 -7.73 24.36
CA PHE A 277 -11.67 -8.87 23.46
C PHE A 277 -10.46 -9.71 23.86
N THR A 278 -10.10 -9.73 25.15
CA THR A 278 -8.91 -10.43 25.67
C THR A 278 -8.93 -11.94 25.46
N ASP A 279 -10.11 -12.53 25.27
CA ASP A 279 -10.25 -13.95 24.94
C ASP A 279 -9.76 -14.29 23.52
N VAL A 280 -9.54 -13.29 22.70
CA VAL A 280 -8.91 -13.41 21.38
C VAL A 280 -7.46 -12.94 21.49
N PRO A 281 -6.44 -13.83 21.50
CA PRO A 281 -5.05 -13.46 21.72
C PRO A 281 -4.55 -12.36 20.76
N ALA A 282 -4.98 -12.40 19.51
CA ALA A 282 -4.65 -11.36 18.52
C ALA A 282 -5.22 -9.99 18.91
N ALA A 283 -6.45 -9.93 19.44
CA ALA A 283 -7.05 -8.66 19.85
C ALA A 283 -6.28 -7.99 21.00
N ALA A 284 -5.80 -8.77 21.97
CA ALA A 284 -4.97 -8.26 23.05
C ALA A 284 -3.65 -7.65 22.56
N MET A 285 -2.99 -8.30 21.59
CA MET A 285 -1.76 -7.80 20.96
C MET A 285 -2.02 -6.48 20.21
N TRP A 286 -3.06 -6.41 19.40
CA TRP A 286 -3.40 -5.21 18.66
C TRP A 286 -3.86 -4.07 19.57
N GLY A 287 -4.57 -4.38 20.66
CA GLY A 287 -4.94 -3.41 21.69
C GLY A 287 -3.71 -2.76 22.33
N PHE A 288 -2.66 -3.53 22.62
CA PHE A 288 -1.38 -2.97 23.09
C PHE A 288 -0.76 -2.02 22.05
N MET A 289 -0.70 -2.42 20.78
CA MET A 289 -0.16 -1.57 19.71
C MET A 289 -0.96 -0.27 19.55
N ALA A 290 -2.29 -0.33 19.61
CA ALA A 290 -3.15 0.85 19.55
C ALA A 290 -2.94 1.79 20.74
N SER A 291 -2.71 1.25 21.93
CA SER A 291 -2.47 2.05 23.14
C SER A 291 -1.14 2.82 23.13
N THR A 292 -0.23 2.50 22.24
CA THR A 292 1.05 3.17 22.07
C THR A 292 1.01 4.32 21.04
N ALA A 293 -0.05 4.40 20.27
CA ALA A 293 -0.28 5.47 19.28
C ALA A 293 -0.87 6.74 19.91
#